data_a57e930802cbb5102d22db49f2aed25f
#
_entry.id   a57e930802cbb5102d22db49f2aed25f
#
_cell.length_a   1.000
_cell.length_b   1.000
_cell.length_c   1.000
_cell.angle_alpha   90.00
_cell.angle_beta   90.00
_cell.angle_gamma   90.00
#
_symmetry.space_group_name_H-M   'P 1'
#
loop_
_entity.id
_entity.type
_entity.pdbx_description
1 polymer ?
#
loop_
_entity_poly.entity_id
_entity_poly.type
_entity_poly.pdbx_seq_one_letter_code
_entity_poly.pdbx_strand_id
1 'polypeptide(L)'
;KFIKKEKINFVVVGPEEPLVNGIVDKLNKLKIKVFGPNKKASILESSKSFTKDFCKRNNIPTADYKKFRSCRDAINYIKDINYPIVIKASGLAGGKGVFIVKNKFEAKKVLNDLMIKKKFGTSGKEVVIEDYLVGDEISCLALVDGKNYIPLLLSQDHKRIYENDKGPNTGGMGAYCPLPYLKRNIQNKINKEIIEPTIKAMNKEKRPFNGVLYAGLMLVKEKIYLVEYNVRFGDPECQPLIFLLKSDLLKILNNCVNKKLNKTKIKWKK
;
A
#
# COMPACT_ATOMS: atom_id res chain seq x y z
N LYS A 1 -27.96 -2.57 9.55
CA LYS A 1 -28.85 -3.35 10.43
C LYS A 1 -28.05 -4.13 11.47
N PHE A 2 -27.06 -4.99 11.09
CA PHE A 2 -26.25 -5.83 11.97
C PHE A 2 -25.59 -5.05 13.12
N ILE A 3 -24.84 -3.98 12.83
CA ILE A 3 -24.14 -3.15 13.82
C ILE A 3 -25.08 -2.64 14.92
N LYS A 4 -26.32 -2.20 14.56
CA LYS A 4 -27.31 -1.75 15.54
C LYS A 4 -27.89 -2.89 16.35
N LYS A 5 -28.15 -4.03 15.71
CA LYS A 5 -28.67 -5.24 16.39
C LYS A 5 -27.68 -5.72 17.45
N GLU A 6 -26.41 -5.86 17.07
CA GLU A 6 -25.35 -6.37 17.95
C GLU A 6 -24.70 -5.27 18.84
N LYS A 7 -25.27 -4.07 18.87
CA LYS A 7 -24.77 -2.91 19.67
C LYS A 7 -23.28 -2.63 19.48
N ILE A 8 -22.76 -2.83 18.25
CA ILE A 8 -21.34 -2.58 17.94
C ILE A 8 -21.07 -1.08 17.98
N ASN A 9 -20.08 -0.65 18.75
CA ASN A 9 -19.72 0.76 18.95
C ASN A 9 -18.38 1.15 18.35
N PHE A 10 -17.57 0.18 17.88
CA PHE A 10 -16.30 0.41 17.20
C PHE A 10 -16.09 -0.62 16.08
N VAL A 11 -15.71 -0.14 14.89
CA VAL A 11 -15.48 -0.98 13.71
C VAL A 11 -14.05 -0.79 13.21
N VAL A 12 -13.35 -1.89 12.96
CA VAL A 12 -12.08 -1.90 12.24
C VAL A 12 -12.32 -2.49 10.86
N VAL A 13 -11.94 -1.77 9.81
CA VAL A 13 -12.14 -2.25 8.43
C VAL A 13 -10.85 -2.91 7.96
N GLY A 14 -10.88 -4.22 7.77
CA GLY A 14 -9.73 -5.02 7.34
C GLY A 14 -9.48 -4.97 5.83
N PRO A 15 -10.46 -5.29 4.96
CA PRO A 15 -10.23 -5.37 3.53
C PRO A 15 -10.32 -4.00 2.83
N GLU A 16 -9.60 -3.88 1.71
CA GLU A 16 -9.52 -2.63 0.92
C GLU A 16 -10.80 -2.29 0.18
N GLU A 17 -11.53 -3.27 -0.33
CA GLU A 17 -12.71 -3.04 -1.17
C GLU A 17 -13.81 -2.24 -0.44
N PRO A 18 -14.22 -2.56 0.78
CA PRO A 18 -15.15 -1.74 1.55
C PRO A 18 -14.65 -0.32 1.80
N LEU A 19 -13.33 -0.13 2.03
CA LEU A 19 -12.72 1.19 2.24
C LEU A 19 -12.87 2.06 0.99
N VAL A 20 -12.51 1.52 -0.16
CA VAL A 20 -12.62 2.19 -1.46
C VAL A 20 -14.08 2.49 -1.81
N ASN A 21 -15.02 1.62 -1.41
CA ASN A 21 -16.45 1.82 -1.58
C ASN A 21 -17.08 2.76 -0.53
N GLY A 22 -16.27 3.31 0.41
CA GLY A 22 -16.68 4.37 1.34
C GLY A 22 -17.47 3.87 2.55
N ILE A 23 -17.18 2.67 3.06
CA ILE A 23 -17.81 2.16 4.29
C ILE A 23 -17.56 3.09 5.48
N VAL A 24 -16.35 3.69 5.58
CA VAL A 24 -15.99 4.62 6.65
C VAL A 24 -16.86 5.87 6.61
N ASP A 25 -17.08 6.43 5.42
CA ASP A 25 -17.96 7.60 5.24
C ASP A 25 -19.40 7.29 5.66
N LYS A 26 -19.89 6.09 5.32
CA LYS A 26 -21.25 5.63 5.70
C LYS A 26 -21.39 5.45 7.22
N LEU A 27 -20.38 4.83 7.86
CA LEU A 27 -20.40 4.58 9.30
C LEU A 27 -20.27 5.86 10.10
N ASN A 28 -19.44 6.81 9.66
CA ASN A 28 -19.32 8.13 10.28
C ASN A 28 -20.65 8.92 10.23
N LYS A 29 -21.38 8.87 9.11
CA LYS A 29 -22.74 9.46 9.02
C LYS A 29 -23.71 8.87 10.04
N LEU A 30 -23.52 7.60 10.40
CA LEU A 30 -24.31 6.91 11.42
C LEU A 30 -23.77 7.10 12.84
N LYS A 31 -22.75 7.97 13.03
CA LYS A 31 -22.06 8.24 14.30
C LYS A 31 -21.44 6.98 14.94
N ILE A 32 -21.06 6.00 14.12
CA ILE A 32 -20.36 4.78 14.57
C ILE A 32 -18.87 5.04 14.45
N LYS A 33 -18.11 4.81 15.52
CA LYS A 33 -16.65 4.91 15.49
C LYS A 33 -16.07 3.86 14.55
N VAL A 34 -15.26 4.29 13.61
CA VAL A 34 -14.66 3.40 12.61
C VAL A 34 -13.20 3.75 12.39
N PHE A 35 -12.36 2.73 12.41
CA PHE A 35 -10.95 2.84 12.09
C PHE A 35 -10.70 2.38 10.65
N GLY A 36 -10.17 3.29 9.85
CA GLY A 36 -9.86 3.13 8.43
C GLY A 36 -9.98 4.45 7.69
N PRO A 37 -9.36 4.59 6.50
CA PRO A 37 -9.45 5.80 5.69
C PRO A 37 -10.83 5.93 5.03
N ASN A 38 -11.24 7.17 4.80
CA ASN A 38 -12.43 7.48 4.02
C ASN A 38 -12.21 7.17 2.52
N LYS A 39 -13.27 7.18 1.74
CA LYS A 39 -13.22 6.92 0.29
C LYS A 39 -12.19 7.79 -0.44
N LYS A 40 -12.11 9.09 -0.10
CA LYS A 40 -11.18 10.02 -0.75
C LYS A 40 -9.72 9.66 -0.48
N ALA A 41 -9.39 9.23 0.74
CA ALA A 41 -8.04 8.85 1.11
C ALA A 41 -7.66 7.45 0.62
N SER A 42 -8.63 6.54 0.47
CA SER A 42 -8.42 5.19 -0.06
C SER A 42 -7.98 5.15 -1.53
N ILE A 43 -7.94 6.30 -2.21
CA ILE A 43 -7.43 6.41 -3.58
C ILE A 43 -5.95 5.99 -3.69
N LEU A 44 -5.17 6.10 -2.62
CA LEU A 44 -3.77 5.67 -2.59
C LEU A 44 -3.60 4.18 -2.92
N GLU A 45 -4.56 3.33 -2.57
CA GLU A 45 -4.53 1.91 -2.93
C GLU A 45 -5.37 1.62 -4.18
N SER A 46 -6.52 2.30 -4.33
CA SER A 46 -7.47 2.02 -5.41
C SER A 46 -7.04 2.48 -6.79
N SER A 47 -6.01 3.32 -6.90
CA SER A 47 -5.49 3.82 -8.18
C SER A 47 -3.98 3.97 -8.18
N LYS A 48 -3.29 3.00 -8.77
CA LYS A 48 -1.82 3.05 -8.91
C LYS A 48 -1.37 4.23 -9.77
N SER A 49 -2.13 4.57 -10.80
CA SER A 49 -1.85 5.74 -11.63
C SER A 49 -1.93 7.05 -10.84
N PHE A 50 -2.96 7.18 -9.98
CA PHE A 50 -3.04 8.32 -9.06
C PHE A 50 -1.83 8.36 -8.11
N THR A 51 -1.50 7.22 -7.50
CA THR A 51 -0.39 7.12 -6.54
C THR A 51 0.94 7.49 -7.17
N LYS A 52 1.20 7.06 -8.39
CA LYS A 52 2.42 7.47 -9.11
C LYS A 52 2.48 8.98 -9.37
N ASP A 53 1.39 9.57 -9.86
CA ASP A 53 1.32 11.02 -10.06
C ASP A 53 1.43 11.78 -8.73
N PHE A 54 0.79 11.26 -7.68
CA PHE A 54 0.89 11.80 -6.33
C PHE A 54 2.33 11.81 -5.82
N CYS A 55 3.07 10.71 -5.99
CA CYS A 55 4.47 10.62 -5.62
C CYS A 55 5.31 11.63 -6.40
N LYS A 56 5.15 11.70 -7.71
CA LYS A 56 5.90 12.61 -8.59
C LYS A 56 5.72 14.08 -8.18
N ARG A 57 4.46 14.55 -8.02
CA ARG A 57 4.18 15.95 -7.69
C ARG A 57 4.52 16.36 -6.26
N ASN A 58 4.75 15.37 -5.38
CA ASN A 58 5.10 15.59 -3.98
C ASN A 58 6.53 15.15 -3.63
N ASN A 59 7.37 14.86 -4.64
CA ASN A 59 8.76 14.43 -4.50
C ASN A 59 8.94 13.20 -3.60
N ILE A 60 7.99 12.27 -3.62
CA ILE A 60 8.09 10.98 -2.93
C ILE A 60 8.81 10.00 -3.87
N PRO A 61 9.95 9.42 -3.47
CA PRO A 61 10.71 8.53 -4.33
C PRO A 61 9.89 7.30 -4.74
N THR A 62 9.84 7.04 -6.04
CA THR A 62 9.21 5.85 -6.63
C THR A 62 9.89 5.53 -7.96
N ALA A 63 9.75 4.32 -8.49
CA ALA A 63 10.29 3.95 -9.80
C ALA A 63 9.75 4.88 -10.89
N ASP A 64 10.56 5.17 -11.89
CA ASP A 64 10.11 5.88 -13.08
C ASP A 64 8.99 5.10 -13.77
N TYR A 65 8.03 5.83 -14.32
CA TYR A 65 6.81 5.22 -14.82
C TYR A 65 6.19 5.98 -15.98
N LYS A 66 5.38 5.27 -16.76
CA LYS A 66 4.41 5.84 -17.69
C LYS A 66 3.04 5.16 -17.54
N LYS A 67 1.98 5.90 -17.88
CA LYS A 67 0.60 5.43 -17.77
C LYS A 67 -0.04 5.38 -19.15
N PHE A 68 -0.87 4.37 -19.38
CA PHE A 68 -1.52 4.17 -20.66
C PHE A 68 -2.98 3.76 -20.46
N ARG A 69 -3.87 4.42 -21.23
CA ARG A 69 -5.29 4.06 -21.37
C ARG A 69 -5.57 3.41 -22.73
N SER A 70 -4.60 3.49 -23.64
CA SER A 70 -4.61 2.87 -24.95
C SER A 70 -3.62 1.71 -24.98
N CYS A 71 -4.11 0.50 -25.29
CA CYS A 71 -3.25 -0.67 -25.45
C CYS A 71 -2.25 -0.48 -26.60
N ARG A 72 -2.68 0.17 -27.69
CA ARG A 72 -1.80 0.50 -28.83
C ARG A 72 -0.62 1.35 -28.39
N ASP A 73 -0.87 2.41 -27.59
CA ASP A 73 0.18 3.33 -27.16
C ASP A 73 1.12 2.65 -26.17
N ALA A 74 0.58 1.82 -25.27
CA ALA A 74 1.39 0.99 -24.37
C ALA A 74 2.29 0.01 -25.14
N ILE A 75 1.75 -0.66 -26.18
CA ILE A 75 2.50 -1.56 -27.05
C ILE A 75 3.58 -0.79 -27.84
N ASN A 76 3.30 0.41 -28.30
CA ASN A 76 4.31 1.22 -28.98
C ASN A 76 5.43 1.62 -28.01
N TYR A 77 5.09 2.05 -26.81
CA TYR A 77 6.08 2.43 -25.80
C TYR A 77 7.04 1.30 -25.44
N ILE A 78 6.56 0.05 -25.28
CA ILE A 78 7.40 -1.10 -24.89
C ILE A 78 8.34 -1.59 -26.00
N LYS A 79 8.34 -0.98 -27.20
CA LYS A 79 9.25 -1.36 -28.28
C LYS A 79 10.69 -0.95 -28.02
N ASP A 80 10.87 0.22 -27.36
CA ASP A 80 12.13 0.94 -27.29
C ASP A 80 12.61 1.12 -25.83
N ILE A 81 12.24 0.22 -24.94
CA ILE A 81 12.63 0.26 -23.52
C ILE A 81 13.46 -0.96 -23.13
N ASN A 82 14.26 -0.81 -22.07
CA ASN A 82 15.03 -1.91 -21.50
C ASN A 82 14.17 -2.81 -20.64
N TYR A 83 14.48 -4.09 -20.61
CA TYR A 83 13.84 -5.11 -19.78
C TYR A 83 14.78 -5.60 -18.68
N PRO A 84 14.28 -6.10 -17.52
CA PRO A 84 12.86 -6.29 -17.19
C PRO A 84 12.14 -4.98 -16.83
N ILE A 85 10.81 -4.98 -16.97
CA ILE A 85 9.91 -3.91 -16.53
C ILE A 85 8.77 -4.47 -15.69
N VAL A 86 8.03 -3.58 -15.01
CA VAL A 86 6.83 -3.96 -14.26
C VAL A 86 5.59 -3.34 -14.91
N ILE A 87 4.59 -4.16 -15.22
CA ILE A 87 3.29 -3.73 -15.73
C ILE A 87 2.25 -3.96 -14.63
N LYS A 88 1.53 -2.89 -14.26
CA LYS A 88 0.51 -2.93 -13.20
C LYS A 88 -0.85 -2.50 -13.73
N ALA A 89 -1.90 -3.26 -13.45
CA ALA A 89 -3.27 -2.76 -13.56
C ALA A 89 -3.47 -1.63 -12.54
N SER A 90 -4.02 -0.48 -12.96
CA SER A 90 -4.14 0.69 -12.10
C SER A 90 -5.13 0.48 -10.94
N GLY A 91 -6.25 -0.20 -11.19
CA GLY A 91 -7.26 -0.48 -10.17
C GLY A 91 -6.93 -1.62 -9.22
N LEU A 92 -7.86 -1.90 -8.29
CA LEU A 92 -7.75 -3.03 -7.38
C LEU A 92 -7.75 -4.35 -8.15
N ALA A 93 -6.81 -5.23 -7.84
CA ALA A 93 -6.66 -6.54 -8.46
C ALA A 93 -6.23 -7.63 -7.46
N GLY A 94 -6.43 -7.41 -6.15
CA GLY A 94 -6.14 -8.39 -5.10
C GLY A 94 -4.68 -8.90 -5.13
N GLY A 95 -3.71 -8.01 -5.34
CA GLY A 95 -2.28 -8.36 -5.46
C GLY A 95 -1.89 -9.06 -6.78
N LYS A 96 -2.86 -9.47 -7.61
CA LYS A 96 -2.62 -10.28 -8.83
C LYS A 96 -2.44 -9.44 -10.11
N GLY A 97 -2.57 -8.13 -10.02
CA GLY A 97 -2.50 -7.22 -11.17
C GLY A 97 -1.10 -6.65 -11.46
N VAL A 98 -0.04 -7.25 -10.91
CA VAL A 98 1.36 -6.82 -11.05
C VAL A 98 2.15 -7.90 -11.79
N PHE A 99 2.83 -7.52 -12.86
CA PHE A 99 3.57 -8.44 -13.72
C PHE A 99 4.97 -7.92 -13.98
N ILE A 100 5.98 -8.70 -13.57
CA ILE A 100 7.37 -8.49 -13.97
C ILE A 100 7.56 -9.23 -15.30
N VAL A 101 7.90 -8.48 -16.35
CA VAL A 101 8.06 -9.03 -17.69
C VAL A 101 9.49 -8.83 -18.18
N LYS A 102 10.04 -9.87 -18.77
CA LYS A 102 11.47 -9.96 -19.12
C LYS A 102 11.76 -9.62 -20.58
N ASN A 103 10.74 -9.51 -21.41
CA ASN A 103 10.87 -9.24 -22.83
C ASN A 103 9.57 -8.68 -23.41
N LYS A 104 9.67 -8.15 -24.62
CA LYS A 104 8.59 -7.52 -25.37
C LYS A 104 7.41 -8.46 -25.63
N PHE A 105 7.65 -9.74 -25.85
CA PHE A 105 6.58 -10.70 -26.12
C PHE A 105 5.70 -10.90 -24.89
N GLU A 106 6.32 -11.12 -23.72
CA GLU A 106 5.61 -11.20 -22.44
C GLU A 106 4.83 -9.90 -22.14
N ALA A 107 5.48 -8.73 -22.33
CA ALA A 107 4.86 -7.45 -22.11
C ALA A 107 3.60 -7.24 -22.97
N LYS A 108 3.69 -7.57 -24.28
CA LYS A 108 2.54 -7.49 -25.20
C LYS A 108 1.40 -8.41 -24.77
N LYS A 109 1.72 -9.64 -24.33
CA LYS A 109 0.71 -10.59 -23.82
C LYS A 109 0.00 -10.03 -22.60
N VAL A 110 0.76 -9.52 -21.62
CA VAL A 110 0.20 -8.92 -20.39
C VAL A 110 -0.69 -7.72 -20.70
N LEU A 111 -0.23 -6.79 -21.56
CA LEU A 111 -1.03 -5.64 -21.96
C LEU A 111 -2.34 -6.04 -22.63
N ASN A 112 -2.32 -7.04 -23.52
CA ASN A 112 -3.54 -7.55 -24.15
C ASN A 112 -4.47 -8.20 -23.11
N ASP A 113 -3.96 -9.00 -22.19
CA ASP A 113 -4.77 -9.65 -21.14
C ASP A 113 -5.42 -8.61 -20.22
N LEU A 114 -4.70 -7.55 -19.84
CA LEU A 114 -5.21 -6.49 -18.97
C LEU A 114 -6.21 -5.57 -19.69
N MET A 115 -5.82 -5.02 -20.86
CA MET A 115 -6.52 -3.89 -21.46
C MET A 115 -7.57 -4.33 -22.49
N ILE A 116 -7.33 -5.43 -23.21
CA ILE A 116 -8.25 -5.92 -24.27
C ILE A 116 -9.16 -7.00 -23.71
N LYS A 117 -8.58 -8.10 -23.14
CA LYS A 117 -9.37 -9.20 -22.57
C LYS A 117 -9.99 -8.87 -21.21
N LYS A 118 -9.59 -7.72 -20.61
CA LYS A 118 -10.14 -7.22 -19.33
C LYS A 118 -10.09 -8.25 -18.20
N LYS A 119 -8.98 -9.00 -18.09
CA LYS A 119 -8.81 -10.07 -17.10
C LYS A 119 -9.13 -9.64 -15.65
N PHE A 120 -8.95 -8.37 -15.31
CA PHE A 120 -9.32 -7.76 -14.02
C PHE A 120 -10.43 -6.70 -14.18
N GLY A 121 -11.36 -6.91 -15.11
CA GLY A 121 -12.48 -6.01 -15.34
C GLY A 121 -12.04 -4.57 -15.60
N THR A 122 -12.63 -3.62 -14.88
CA THR A 122 -12.33 -2.19 -15.04
C THR A 122 -10.96 -1.78 -14.51
N SER A 123 -10.34 -2.59 -13.64
CA SER A 123 -9.02 -2.30 -13.06
C SER A 123 -7.90 -2.26 -14.08
N GLY A 124 -8.04 -3.00 -15.18
CA GLY A 124 -7.09 -3.01 -16.30
C GLY A 124 -7.32 -1.97 -17.39
N LYS A 125 -8.33 -1.08 -17.26
CA LYS A 125 -8.59 0.00 -18.26
C LYS A 125 -7.43 0.99 -18.39
N GLU A 126 -6.69 1.17 -17.33
CA GLU A 126 -5.47 1.96 -17.27
C GLU A 126 -4.36 1.08 -16.70
N VAL A 127 -3.19 1.13 -17.31
CA VAL A 127 -2.00 0.42 -16.84
C VAL A 127 -0.88 1.40 -16.52
N VAL A 128 -0.06 1.01 -15.55
CA VAL A 128 1.19 1.69 -15.21
C VAL A 128 2.32 0.76 -15.62
N ILE A 129 3.28 1.28 -16.39
CA ILE A 129 4.52 0.61 -16.76
C ILE A 129 5.64 1.30 -15.99
N GLU A 130 6.41 0.54 -15.22
CA GLU A 130 7.44 1.04 -14.33
C GLU A 130 8.78 0.35 -14.58
N ASP A 131 9.86 1.03 -14.24
CA ASP A 131 11.18 0.42 -14.16
C ASP A 131 11.19 -0.67 -13.09
N TYR A 132 11.87 -1.77 -13.38
CA TYR A 132 12.06 -2.84 -12.42
C TYR A 132 13.17 -2.47 -11.43
N LEU A 133 12.82 -2.37 -10.17
CA LEU A 133 13.76 -2.12 -9.08
C LEU A 133 14.31 -3.44 -8.54
N VAL A 134 15.63 -3.49 -8.32
CA VAL A 134 16.32 -4.62 -7.70
C VAL A 134 16.81 -4.19 -6.33
N GLY A 135 16.32 -4.85 -5.29
CA GLY A 135 16.65 -4.51 -3.90
C GLY A 135 15.86 -5.37 -2.92
N ASP A 136 15.89 -4.98 -1.64
CA ASP A 136 15.13 -5.65 -0.59
C ASP A 136 13.74 -5.03 -0.46
N GLU A 137 12.70 -5.85 -0.57
CA GLU A 137 11.33 -5.41 -0.35
C GLU A 137 11.05 -5.32 1.15
N ILE A 138 10.50 -4.17 1.60
CA ILE A 138 10.26 -3.87 3.01
C ILE A 138 8.83 -3.32 3.16
N SER A 139 8.15 -3.75 4.21
CA SER A 139 6.83 -3.27 4.59
C SER A 139 6.94 -2.29 5.76
N CYS A 140 6.49 -1.05 5.53
CA CYS A 140 6.41 -0.02 6.56
C CYS A 140 4.95 0.37 6.80
N LEU A 141 4.41 -0.02 7.93
CA LEU A 141 3.06 0.35 8.35
C LEU A 141 3.13 1.51 9.36
N ALA A 142 2.25 2.48 9.20
CA ALA A 142 2.09 3.59 10.14
C ALA A 142 0.62 3.79 10.48
N LEU A 143 0.32 3.98 11.77
CA LEU A 143 -0.98 4.46 12.21
C LEU A 143 -1.04 5.96 12.02
N VAL A 144 -2.11 6.46 11.40
CA VAL A 144 -2.26 7.88 11.04
C VAL A 144 -3.62 8.39 11.50
N ASP A 145 -3.65 9.56 12.15
CA ASP A 145 -4.89 10.20 12.66
C ASP A 145 -5.31 11.46 11.89
N GLY A 146 -4.81 11.60 10.67
CA GLY A 146 -4.99 12.77 9.83
C GLY A 146 -3.82 13.76 9.88
N LYS A 147 -3.17 13.92 11.02
CA LYS A 147 -2.05 14.85 11.22
C LYS A 147 -0.82 14.15 11.79
N ASN A 148 -1.04 13.39 12.84
CA ASN A 148 0.02 12.67 13.54
C ASN A 148 0.11 11.23 13.01
N TYR A 149 1.29 10.63 13.19
CA TYR A 149 1.49 9.23 12.84
C TYR A 149 2.39 8.54 13.87
N ILE A 150 2.26 7.23 13.95
CA ILE A 150 3.16 6.36 14.71
C ILE A 150 3.58 5.24 13.78
N PRO A 151 4.87 5.14 13.40
CA PRO A 151 5.36 4.02 12.63
C PRO A 151 5.36 2.76 13.49
N LEU A 152 4.96 1.65 12.89
CA LEU A 152 5.11 0.32 13.49
C LEU A 152 6.49 -0.25 13.16
N LEU A 153 6.82 -1.41 13.70
CA LEU A 153 8.06 -2.10 13.36
C LEU A 153 8.09 -2.41 11.85
N LEU A 154 9.28 -2.29 11.25
CA LEU A 154 9.46 -2.72 9.86
C LEU A 154 9.33 -4.24 9.79
N SER A 155 8.63 -4.70 8.76
CA SER A 155 8.41 -6.11 8.48
C SER A 155 8.77 -6.44 7.04
N GLN A 156 8.93 -7.72 6.77
CA GLN A 156 9.13 -8.25 5.43
C GLN A 156 8.25 -9.47 5.25
N ASP A 157 7.53 -9.52 4.13
CA ASP A 157 6.75 -10.67 3.73
C ASP A 157 7.50 -11.50 2.68
N HIS A 158 7.17 -12.78 2.61
CA HIS A 158 7.65 -13.72 1.60
C HIS A 158 6.51 -14.01 0.62
N LYS A 159 6.58 -13.39 -0.55
CA LYS A 159 5.50 -13.47 -1.56
C LYS A 159 5.66 -14.64 -2.52
N ARG A 160 6.91 -15.08 -2.76
CA ARG A 160 7.21 -16.14 -3.73
C ARG A 160 6.93 -17.52 -3.16
N ILE A 161 6.38 -18.41 -4.00
CA ILE A 161 5.94 -19.74 -3.56
C ILE A 161 7.10 -20.73 -3.33
N TYR A 162 8.24 -20.51 -3.98
CA TYR A 162 9.40 -21.40 -3.89
C TYR A 162 10.55 -20.78 -3.11
N GLU A 163 11.45 -21.62 -2.62
CA GLU A 163 12.67 -21.21 -1.93
C GLU A 163 13.53 -20.25 -2.76
N ASN A 164 14.37 -19.47 -2.06
CA ASN A 164 15.27 -18.46 -2.65
C ASN A 164 14.52 -17.40 -3.47
N ASP A 165 13.34 -17.00 -3.02
CA ASP A 165 12.49 -15.98 -3.64
C ASP A 165 12.19 -16.27 -5.12
N LYS A 166 11.85 -17.53 -5.43
CA LYS A 166 11.55 -18.01 -6.78
C LYS A 166 10.07 -18.36 -6.96
N GLY A 167 9.67 -18.47 -8.23
CA GLY A 167 8.31 -18.84 -8.60
C GLY A 167 7.35 -17.65 -8.68
N PRO A 168 6.05 -17.92 -8.87
CA PRO A 168 5.02 -16.87 -8.92
C PRO A 168 4.78 -16.23 -7.55
N ASN A 169 4.31 -14.98 -7.57
CA ASN A 169 3.83 -14.33 -6.37
C ASN A 169 2.55 -14.98 -5.85
N THR A 170 2.44 -15.07 -4.53
CA THR A 170 1.24 -15.48 -3.80
C THR A 170 0.60 -14.28 -3.08
N GLY A 171 -0.40 -14.52 -2.25
CA GLY A 171 -0.94 -13.52 -1.33
C GLY A 171 -0.08 -13.26 -0.10
N GLY A 172 1.03 -14.00 0.06
CA GLY A 172 1.94 -13.99 1.20
C GLY A 172 2.08 -15.40 1.78
N MET A 173 3.33 -15.84 1.95
CA MET A 173 3.67 -17.15 2.54
C MET A 173 3.97 -17.03 4.03
N GLY A 174 4.19 -15.81 4.51
CA GLY A 174 4.52 -15.48 5.88
C GLY A 174 5.28 -14.17 5.95
N ALA A 175 5.35 -13.59 7.13
CA ALA A 175 6.10 -12.36 7.38
C ALA A 175 6.85 -12.44 8.70
N TYR A 176 7.89 -11.62 8.84
CA TYR A 176 8.61 -11.46 10.09
C TYR A 176 8.91 -10.00 10.40
N CYS A 177 9.09 -9.70 11.66
CA CYS A 177 9.55 -8.43 12.19
C CYS A 177 10.18 -8.64 13.60
N PRO A 178 11.07 -7.74 14.08
CA PRO A 178 11.70 -6.67 13.31
C PRO A 178 12.71 -7.21 12.28
N LEU A 179 13.26 -6.32 11.44
CA LEU A 179 14.26 -6.67 10.43
C LEU A 179 15.67 -6.41 10.97
N PRO A 180 16.39 -7.44 11.44
CA PRO A 180 17.66 -7.26 12.16
C PRO A 180 18.82 -6.79 11.27
N TYR A 181 18.72 -7.01 9.95
CA TYR A 181 19.75 -6.62 8.99
C TYR A 181 19.70 -5.14 8.59
N LEU A 182 18.61 -4.43 8.94
CA LEU A 182 18.48 -3.03 8.59
C LEU A 182 19.25 -2.11 9.54
N LYS A 183 19.87 -1.10 8.97
CA LYS A 183 20.53 -0.03 9.74
C LYS A 183 19.50 0.71 10.60
N ARG A 184 19.89 1.12 11.82
CA ARG A 184 19.00 1.82 12.78
C ARG A 184 18.37 3.10 12.25
N ASN A 185 19.01 3.78 11.29
CA ASN A 185 18.52 5.03 10.74
C ASN A 185 17.48 4.86 9.61
N ILE A 186 17.27 3.62 9.11
CA ILE A 186 16.39 3.39 7.95
C ILE A 186 14.96 3.80 8.24
N GLN A 187 14.43 3.52 9.44
CA GLN A 187 13.09 3.94 9.84
C GLN A 187 12.92 5.47 9.76
N ASN A 188 13.90 6.22 10.27
CA ASN A 188 13.86 7.69 10.21
C ASN A 188 13.90 8.21 8.78
N LYS A 189 14.64 7.55 7.90
CA LYS A 189 14.72 7.89 6.49
C LYS A 189 13.36 7.62 5.81
N ILE A 190 12.75 6.46 6.04
CA ILE A 190 11.40 6.13 5.54
C ILE A 190 10.39 7.18 6.01
N ASN A 191 10.44 7.54 7.29
CA ASN A 191 9.53 8.55 7.84
C ASN A 191 9.66 9.89 7.11
N LYS A 192 10.88 10.39 6.91
CA LYS A 192 11.16 11.69 6.28
C LYS A 192 10.87 11.71 4.78
N GLU A 193 11.20 10.64 4.07
CA GLU A 193 11.12 10.61 2.60
C GLU A 193 9.78 10.10 2.08
N ILE A 194 9.06 9.28 2.87
CA ILE A 194 7.82 8.63 2.42
C ILE A 194 6.62 9.03 3.29
N ILE A 195 6.64 8.71 4.60
CA ILE A 195 5.44 8.79 5.44
C ILE A 195 5.00 10.25 5.66
N GLU A 196 5.92 11.10 6.13
CA GLU A 196 5.60 12.52 6.40
C GLU A 196 5.17 13.28 5.14
N PRO A 197 5.89 13.19 4.01
CA PRO A 197 5.47 13.84 2.77
C PRO A 197 4.08 13.36 2.32
N THR A 198 3.79 12.07 2.44
CA THR A 198 2.49 11.50 2.09
C THR A 198 1.38 12.12 2.92
N ILE A 199 1.52 12.14 4.26
CA ILE A 199 0.49 12.70 5.15
C ILE A 199 0.29 14.19 4.87
N LYS A 200 1.36 14.96 4.73
CA LYS A 200 1.32 16.39 4.41
C LYS A 200 0.61 16.65 3.07
N ALA A 201 0.98 15.89 2.04
CA ALA A 201 0.40 16.02 0.71
C ALA A 201 -1.08 15.62 0.68
N MET A 202 -1.46 14.53 1.34
CA MET A 202 -2.86 14.11 1.47
C MET A 202 -3.72 15.18 2.15
N ASN A 203 -3.20 15.83 3.18
CA ASN A 203 -3.89 16.96 3.82
C ASN A 203 -4.01 18.16 2.87
N LYS A 204 -2.93 18.53 2.17
CA LYS A 204 -2.93 19.62 1.18
C LYS A 204 -3.95 19.37 0.07
N GLU A 205 -4.09 18.13 -0.36
CA GLU A 205 -5.08 17.72 -1.39
C GLU A 205 -6.50 17.51 -0.83
N LYS A 206 -6.77 17.90 0.42
CA LYS A 206 -8.09 17.78 1.08
C LYS A 206 -8.58 16.31 1.15
N ARG A 207 -7.66 15.39 1.37
CA ARG A 207 -7.86 13.94 1.52
C ARG A 207 -7.19 13.43 2.81
N PRO A 208 -7.50 14.00 4.00
CA PRO A 208 -6.83 13.60 5.24
C PRO A 208 -6.92 12.09 5.45
N PHE A 209 -5.78 11.48 5.75
CA PHE A 209 -5.67 10.03 5.91
C PHE A 209 -5.82 9.65 7.39
N ASN A 210 -6.76 8.76 7.70
CA ASN A 210 -6.91 8.17 9.02
C ASN A 210 -6.93 6.65 8.88
N GLY A 211 -6.15 5.93 9.69
CA GLY A 211 -6.07 4.48 9.60
C GLY A 211 -4.65 3.97 9.49
N VAL A 212 -4.47 2.83 8.85
CA VAL A 212 -3.15 2.25 8.54
C VAL A 212 -2.70 2.72 7.17
N LEU A 213 -1.62 3.48 7.13
CA LEU A 213 -0.87 3.75 5.90
C LEU A 213 0.23 2.71 5.80
N TYR A 214 0.06 1.76 4.90
CA TYR A 214 1.06 0.76 4.62
C TYR A 214 1.80 1.14 3.32
N ALA A 215 3.07 1.46 3.44
CA ALA A 215 3.97 1.71 2.33
C ALA A 215 4.78 0.43 2.04
N GLY A 216 4.54 -0.19 0.88
CA GLY A 216 5.42 -1.20 0.30
C GLY A 216 6.62 -0.51 -0.32
N LEU A 217 7.81 -0.85 0.12
CA LEU A 217 9.06 -0.16 -0.20
C LEU A 217 10.07 -1.09 -0.85
N MET A 218 10.89 -0.55 -1.73
CA MET A 218 12.09 -1.22 -2.26
C MET A 218 13.32 -0.46 -1.79
N LEU A 219 14.19 -1.13 -1.05
CA LEU A 219 15.49 -0.62 -0.64
C LEU A 219 16.53 -1.01 -1.69
N VAL A 220 16.95 -0.04 -2.51
CA VAL A 220 17.97 -0.22 -3.56
C VAL A 220 19.27 0.42 -3.06
N LYS A 221 20.22 -0.39 -2.60
CA LYS A 221 21.42 0.08 -1.89
C LYS A 221 21.00 0.88 -0.64
N GLU A 222 21.17 2.20 -0.66
CA GLU A 222 20.77 3.09 0.44
C GLU A 222 19.58 4.01 0.09
N LYS A 223 19.00 3.85 -1.09
CA LYS A 223 17.83 4.62 -1.55
C LYS A 223 16.56 3.85 -1.30
N ILE A 224 15.52 4.57 -0.88
CA ILE A 224 14.20 4.02 -0.61
C ILE A 224 13.26 4.46 -1.73
N TYR A 225 12.53 3.51 -2.29
CA TYR A 225 11.52 3.76 -3.31
C TYR A 225 10.17 3.20 -2.87
N LEU A 226 9.13 4.00 -3.00
CA LEU A 226 7.76 3.52 -2.83
C LEU A 226 7.38 2.62 -4.02
N VAL A 227 6.96 1.40 -3.73
CA VAL A 227 6.42 0.44 -4.69
C VAL A 227 4.90 0.61 -4.83
N GLU A 228 4.21 0.68 -3.68
CA GLU A 228 2.76 0.89 -3.61
C GLU A 228 2.34 1.33 -2.20
N TYR A 229 1.12 1.85 -2.08
CA TYR A 229 0.43 1.98 -0.81
C TYR A 229 -0.68 0.95 -0.70
N ASN A 230 -0.86 0.44 0.54
CA ASN A 230 -2.09 -0.19 0.98
C ASN A 230 -2.68 0.68 2.12
N VAL A 231 -4.01 0.72 2.21
CA VAL A 231 -4.70 1.62 3.15
C VAL A 231 -5.33 0.86 4.32
N ARG A 232 -4.76 -0.26 4.65
CA ARG A 232 -5.19 -1.23 5.64
C ARG A 232 -4.00 -1.98 6.23
N PHE A 233 -4.25 -2.80 7.25
CA PHE A 233 -3.23 -3.75 7.70
C PHE A 233 -2.86 -4.72 6.57
N GLY A 234 -1.58 -5.08 6.52
CA GLY A 234 -1.10 -6.11 5.60
C GLY A 234 -1.45 -7.52 6.10
N ASP A 235 -1.60 -8.44 5.19
CA ASP A 235 -1.69 -9.86 5.43
C ASP A 235 -0.62 -10.52 4.54
N PRO A 236 0.46 -11.08 5.14
CA PRO A 236 0.64 -11.53 6.53
C PRO A 236 1.37 -10.58 7.51
N GLU A 237 1.66 -9.33 7.19
CA GLU A 237 2.48 -8.45 8.05
C GLU A 237 1.83 -8.11 9.39
N CYS A 238 0.49 -8.09 9.44
CA CYS A 238 -0.24 -7.78 10.66
C CYS A 238 0.05 -8.79 11.79
N GLN A 239 0.18 -10.07 11.47
CA GLN A 239 0.33 -11.14 12.42
C GLN A 239 1.58 -10.98 13.29
N PRO A 240 2.83 -10.87 12.77
CA PRO A 240 4.00 -10.67 13.59
C PRO A 240 4.00 -9.33 14.32
N LEU A 241 3.43 -8.27 13.74
CA LEU A 241 3.29 -6.98 14.41
C LEU A 241 2.40 -7.07 15.64
N ILE A 242 1.23 -7.69 15.54
CA ILE A 242 0.29 -7.86 16.65
C ILE A 242 0.89 -8.81 17.70
N PHE A 243 1.57 -9.87 17.29
CA PHE A 243 2.23 -10.81 18.20
C PHE A 243 3.27 -10.11 19.09
N LEU A 244 4.05 -9.18 18.53
CA LEU A 244 5.05 -8.40 19.28
C LEU A 244 4.46 -7.20 20.04
N LEU A 245 3.23 -6.81 19.75
CA LEU A 245 2.61 -5.67 20.42
C LEU A 245 2.34 -5.98 21.89
N LYS A 246 2.92 -5.17 22.80
CA LYS A 246 2.65 -5.26 24.26
C LYS A 246 1.52 -4.30 24.68
N SER A 247 1.35 -3.21 23.96
CA SER A 247 0.29 -2.22 24.25
C SER A 247 -1.07 -2.74 23.79
N ASP A 248 -2.14 -2.28 24.44
CA ASP A 248 -3.53 -2.57 24.06
C ASP A 248 -3.84 -1.98 22.66
N LEU A 249 -4.10 -2.87 21.69
CA LEU A 249 -4.39 -2.48 20.32
C LEU A 249 -5.67 -1.65 20.22
N LEU A 250 -6.75 -2.04 20.90
CA LEU A 250 -8.02 -1.32 20.83
C LEU A 250 -7.87 0.11 21.35
N LYS A 251 -7.12 0.31 22.42
CA LYS A 251 -6.82 1.63 22.97
C LYS A 251 -6.04 2.49 21.97
N ILE A 252 -5.05 1.91 21.27
CA ILE A 252 -4.28 2.61 20.24
C ILE A 252 -5.18 3.03 19.07
N LEU A 253 -5.99 2.10 18.54
CA LEU A 253 -6.89 2.37 17.42
C LEU A 253 -7.96 3.41 17.79
N ASN A 254 -8.49 3.35 19.01
CA ASN A 254 -9.44 4.35 19.51
C ASN A 254 -8.80 5.74 19.65
N ASN A 255 -7.54 5.81 20.09
CA ASN A 255 -6.79 7.07 20.11
C ASN A 255 -6.56 7.63 18.71
N CYS A 256 -6.30 6.76 17.72
CA CYS A 256 -6.19 7.15 16.33
C CYS A 256 -7.50 7.79 15.82
N VAL A 257 -8.63 7.11 16.02
CA VAL A 257 -9.96 7.63 15.61
C VAL A 257 -10.29 8.95 16.30
N ASN A 258 -9.89 9.13 17.55
CA ASN A 258 -10.10 10.33 18.34
C ASN A 258 -9.02 11.42 18.12
N LYS A 259 -8.09 11.26 17.15
CA LYS A 259 -7.01 12.23 16.84
C LYS A 259 -6.08 12.51 18.02
N LYS A 260 -5.73 11.45 18.76
CA LYS A 260 -4.89 11.51 19.98
C LYS A 260 -3.59 10.71 19.83
N LEU A 261 -3.12 10.46 18.61
CA LEU A 261 -1.86 9.71 18.40
C LEU A 261 -0.64 10.42 18.98
N ASN A 262 -0.61 11.75 19.00
CA ASN A 262 0.46 12.52 19.63
C ASN A 262 0.64 12.24 21.14
N LYS A 263 -0.38 11.71 21.80
CA LYS A 263 -0.37 11.31 23.23
C LYS A 263 -0.23 9.81 23.43
N THR A 264 -0.05 9.04 22.34
CA THR A 264 -0.03 7.57 22.36
C THR A 264 1.41 7.07 22.27
N LYS A 265 1.79 6.18 23.18
CA LYS A 265 3.07 5.48 23.13
C LYS A 265 2.80 3.99 22.90
N ILE A 266 3.51 3.40 21.95
CA ILE A 266 3.43 1.97 21.68
C ILE A 266 4.62 1.29 22.38
N LYS A 267 4.33 0.18 23.06
CA LYS A 267 5.33 -0.70 23.68
C LYS A 267 5.33 -2.03 22.94
N TRP A 268 6.51 -2.55 22.69
CA TRP A 268 6.74 -3.84 22.05
C TRP A 268 7.27 -4.86 23.08
N LYS A 269 7.01 -6.13 22.85
CA LYS A 269 7.69 -7.22 23.53
C LYS A 269 9.16 -7.23 23.11
N LYS A 270 10.01 -7.74 23.99
CA LYS A 270 11.44 -7.96 23.69
C LYS A 270 11.61 -9.25 22.91
#